data_0b4191d43334ba178cdadf6af46c9e13
#
_entry.id   0b4191d43334ba178cdadf6af46c9e13
#
_cell.length_a   1.000
_cell.length_b   1.000
_cell.length_c   1.000
_cell.angle_alpha   90.00
_cell.angle_beta   90.00
_cell.angle_gamma   90.00
#
_symmetry.space_group_name_H-M   'P 1'
#
loop_
_entity.id
_entity.type
_entity.pdbx_description
1 polymer ?
#
loop_
_entity_poly.entity_id
_entity_poly.type
_entity_poly.pdbx_seq_one_letter_code
_entity_poly.pdbx_strand_id
1 'polypeptide(L)'
;MLATSNAQTGLNHPNGQQSLVDSVVQLGNWEVTEKSVLLYTQAVGDTSNLYLEYCLAPPLALTAWTLGKMLKHLDLPSGAIHSLQEMQITRGVRFGEQVAASMKVSQPRRRGNLEFINAAYKLKDADGEDVLVGQSTVLVNQGPVSGSPRQGSDANQTTRSPAAAKPPHPWQESSLETVERTITKERLIAYSQASGDYNPLHLDPEFAATTQFEGIIAHGMLTLALVSEAMAKNYGKSWLERGALKIRFKGAAYLGDRLYTRCQVTKPRSDENGQSEVCSVSVRERDSSRELVSGSSTVIISGDIS
;
A
#
# COMPACT_ATOMS: atom_id res chain seq x y z
N MET A 1 15.82 -28.62 32.77
CA MET A 1 14.93 -27.42 32.74
C MET A 1 15.51 -26.53 31.66
N LEU A 2 14.96 -26.61 30.47
CA LEU A 2 15.33 -25.77 29.31
C LEU A 2 14.33 -24.64 29.27
N ALA A 3 14.81 -23.43 29.51
CA ALA A 3 14.00 -22.20 29.38
C ALA A 3 13.72 -21.96 27.91
N THR A 4 12.46 -22.07 27.51
CA THR A 4 11.96 -21.63 26.21
C THR A 4 11.99 -20.11 26.16
N SER A 5 12.97 -19.56 25.47
CA SER A 5 13.03 -18.15 25.10
C SER A 5 11.83 -17.83 24.19
N ASN A 6 10.80 -17.20 24.76
CA ASN A 6 9.76 -16.54 23.97
C ASN A 6 10.41 -15.32 23.27
N ALA A 7 10.69 -15.42 22.00
CA ALA A 7 10.98 -14.26 21.17
C ALA A 7 9.70 -13.42 21.09
N GLN A 8 9.56 -12.47 22.00
CA GLN A 8 8.52 -11.44 21.93
C GLN A 8 8.90 -10.50 20.80
N THR A 9 7.97 -10.30 19.86
CA THR A 9 8.05 -9.24 18.83
C THR A 9 8.36 -7.91 19.50
N GLY A 10 9.30 -7.14 18.93
CA GLY A 10 9.84 -5.87 19.43
C GLY A 10 8.85 -4.71 19.60
N LEU A 11 7.55 -5.00 19.80
CA LEU A 11 6.53 -4.04 20.20
C LEU A 11 6.60 -3.71 21.68
N ASN A 12 7.38 -4.46 22.48
CA ASN A 12 7.71 -4.13 23.86
C ASN A 12 9.18 -3.70 23.92
N HIS A 13 9.44 -2.41 24.07
CA HIS A 13 10.80 -1.91 24.27
C HIS A 13 11.43 -2.53 25.52
N PRO A 14 12.70 -3.03 25.44
CA PRO A 14 13.41 -3.63 26.59
C PRO A 14 13.72 -2.64 27.73
N ASN A 15 13.46 -1.33 27.54
CA ASN A 15 13.79 -0.28 28.50
C ASN A 15 12.57 0.31 29.25
N GLY A 16 11.48 -0.45 29.44
CA GLY A 16 10.35 0.02 30.25
C GLY A 16 9.54 1.18 29.65
N GLN A 17 9.72 1.49 28.34
CA GLN A 17 8.86 2.41 27.64
C GLN A 17 7.50 1.75 27.37
N GLN A 18 6.44 2.57 27.45
CA GLN A 18 5.06 2.13 27.22
C GLN A 18 4.92 1.29 25.96
N SER A 19 4.21 0.16 26.05
CA SER A 19 3.86 -0.67 24.90
C SER A 19 3.23 0.20 23.81
N LEU A 20 3.67 0.07 22.56
CA LEU A 20 3.07 0.75 21.40
C LEU A 20 1.62 0.30 21.16
N VAL A 21 1.26 -0.87 21.68
CA VAL A 21 -0.06 -1.46 21.50
C VAL A 21 -1.12 -0.62 22.20
N ASP A 22 -2.17 -0.31 21.46
CA ASP A 22 -3.33 0.50 21.86
C ASP A 22 -3.03 1.96 22.26
N SER A 23 -1.77 2.39 22.20
CA SER A 23 -1.39 3.78 22.37
C SER A 23 -1.38 4.56 21.04
N VAL A 24 -1.62 5.88 21.11
CA VAL A 24 -1.45 6.76 19.94
C VAL A 24 -0.03 7.27 19.92
N VAL A 25 0.69 6.96 18.83
CA VAL A 25 2.07 7.41 18.60
C VAL A 25 2.06 8.55 17.60
N GLN A 26 2.68 9.67 17.95
CA GLN A 26 2.86 10.79 17.04
C GLN A 26 4.04 10.51 16.12
N LEU A 27 3.82 10.59 14.82
CA LEU A 27 4.83 10.33 13.77
C LEU A 27 5.55 11.61 13.32
N GLY A 28 5.12 12.76 13.86
CA GLY A 28 5.62 14.08 13.52
C GLY A 28 4.77 14.79 12.47
N ASN A 29 5.21 15.99 12.14
CA ASN A 29 4.59 16.84 11.12
C ASN A 29 5.59 17.16 10.01
N TRP A 30 5.09 17.53 8.84
CA TRP A 30 5.90 18.00 7.71
C TRP A 30 5.05 18.83 6.75
N GLU A 31 5.74 19.65 6.00
CA GLU A 31 5.12 20.40 4.90
C GLU A 31 5.08 19.54 3.64
N VAL A 32 3.95 19.57 2.94
CA VAL A 32 3.79 18.95 1.63
C VAL A 32 4.29 19.92 0.57
N THR A 33 5.54 19.78 0.14
CA THR A 33 6.15 20.67 -0.84
C THR A 33 6.04 20.11 -2.25
N GLU A 34 6.01 21.00 -3.25
CA GLU A 34 6.12 20.61 -4.66
C GLU A 34 7.36 19.73 -4.89
N LYS A 35 8.50 20.08 -4.29
CA LYS A 35 9.73 19.30 -4.38
C LYS A 35 9.55 17.87 -3.89
N SER A 36 8.90 17.66 -2.75
CA SER A 36 8.66 16.31 -2.20
C SER A 36 7.72 15.49 -3.11
N VAL A 37 6.73 16.14 -3.70
CA VAL A 37 5.82 15.50 -4.67
C VAL A 37 6.58 15.11 -5.94
N LEU A 38 7.40 16.01 -6.51
CA LEU A 38 8.21 15.70 -7.69
C LEU A 38 9.21 14.56 -7.44
N LEU A 39 9.86 14.55 -6.28
CA LEU A 39 10.76 13.44 -5.92
C LEU A 39 10.01 12.11 -5.86
N TYR A 40 8.81 12.10 -5.29
CA TYR A 40 7.99 10.89 -5.22
C TYR A 40 7.51 10.44 -6.62
N THR A 41 6.94 11.35 -7.43
CA THR A 41 6.43 11.00 -8.76
C THR A 41 7.53 10.51 -9.69
N GLN A 42 8.72 11.14 -9.64
CA GLN A 42 9.90 10.67 -10.37
C GLN A 42 10.32 9.27 -9.92
N ALA A 43 10.35 9.01 -8.62
CA ALA A 43 10.75 7.72 -8.06
C ALA A 43 9.80 6.60 -8.47
N VAL A 44 8.50 6.82 -8.46
CA VAL A 44 7.51 5.84 -8.95
C VAL A 44 7.39 5.83 -10.47
N GLY A 45 7.93 6.84 -11.15
CA GLY A 45 7.92 7.02 -12.61
C GLY A 45 6.58 7.51 -13.14
N ASP A 46 5.77 8.13 -12.31
CA ASP A 46 4.57 8.81 -12.75
C ASP A 46 4.94 10.11 -13.46
N THR A 47 4.62 10.21 -14.73
CA THR A 47 4.92 11.36 -15.58
C THR A 47 3.72 12.29 -15.76
N SER A 48 2.65 12.07 -15.02
CA SER A 48 1.45 12.89 -15.06
C SER A 48 1.72 14.28 -14.49
N ASN A 49 1.21 15.32 -15.15
CA ASN A 49 1.26 16.69 -14.65
C ASN A 49 0.10 17.06 -13.73
N LEU A 50 -0.82 16.14 -13.48
CA LEU A 50 -2.05 16.39 -12.71
C LEU A 50 -1.77 16.97 -11.31
N TYR A 51 -0.71 16.49 -10.65
CA TYR A 51 -0.36 16.95 -9.31
C TYR A 51 0.09 18.41 -9.29
N LEU A 52 0.82 18.84 -10.32
CA LEU A 52 1.25 20.23 -10.48
C LEU A 52 0.08 21.11 -10.93
N GLU A 53 -0.74 20.62 -11.85
CA GLU A 53 -1.92 21.32 -12.39
C GLU A 53 -2.93 21.67 -11.27
N TYR A 54 -3.23 20.71 -10.41
CA TYR A 54 -4.15 20.89 -9.28
C TYR A 54 -3.46 21.40 -8.00
N CYS A 55 -2.13 21.50 -7.98
CA CYS A 55 -1.32 21.79 -6.79
C CYS A 55 -1.66 20.85 -5.61
N LEU A 56 -1.90 19.57 -5.89
CA LEU A 56 -2.31 18.55 -4.92
C LEU A 56 -1.30 17.42 -4.84
N ALA A 57 -1.06 16.92 -3.63
CA ALA A 57 -0.23 15.74 -3.41
C ALA A 57 -0.91 14.47 -3.91
N PRO A 58 -0.14 13.51 -4.51
CA PRO A 58 -0.64 12.17 -4.75
C PRO A 58 -1.09 11.51 -3.45
N PRO A 59 -2.31 10.94 -3.36
CA PRO A 59 -2.78 10.27 -2.14
C PRO A 59 -1.82 9.21 -1.63
N LEU A 60 -1.24 8.45 -2.54
CA LEU A 60 -0.31 7.38 -2.17
C LEU A 60 1.06 7.88 -1.71
N ALA A 61 1.48 9.10 -2.10
CA ALA A 61 2.68 9.74 -1.56
C ALA A 61 2.51 10.05 -0.06
N LEU A 62 1.36 10.63 0.32
CA LEU A 62 1.02 10.89 1.71
C LEU A 62 1.06 9.59 2.54
N THR A 63 0.49 8.52 2.00
CA THR A 63 0.52 7.19 2.61
C THR A 63 1.95 6.64 2.74
N ALA A 64 2.76 6.73 1.67
CA ALA A 64 4.14 6.24 1.66
C ALA A 64 5.03 6.98 2.67
N TRP A 65 4.92 8.32 2.74
CA TRP A 65 5.66 9.11 3.74
C TRP A 65 5.25 8.78 5.17
N THR A 66 3.96 8.56 5.40
CA THR A 66 3.45 8.11 6.71
C THR A 66 4.01 6.74 7.06
N LEU A 67 3.96 5.79 6.13
CA LEU A 67 4.50 4.44 6.32
C LEU A 67 6.00 4.47 6.62
N GLY A 68 6.80 5.26 5.89
CA GLY A 68 8.23 5.43 6.14
C GLY A 68 8.54 5.96 7.55
N LYS A 69 7.65 6.81 8.11
CA LYS A 69 7.76 7.25 9.52
C LYS A 69 7.29 6.16 10.49
N MET A 70 6.22 5.43 10.17
CA MET A 70 5.73 4.31 11.00
C MET A 70 6.79 3.23 11.16
N LEU A 71 7.49 2.85 10.08
CA LEU A 71 8.53 1.81 10.11
C LEU A 71 9.69 2.13 11.06
N LYS A 72 9.96 3.41 11.32
CA LYS A 72 10.98 3.83 12.30
C LYS A 72 10.56 3.60 13.76
N HIS A 73 9.26 3.50 14.01
CA HIS A 73 8.68 3.25 15.34
C HIS A 73 8.31 1.80 15.55
N LEU A 74 8.07 1.06 14.45
CA LEU A 74 7.76 -0.36 14.48
C LEU A 74 9.08 -1.11 14.35
N ASP A 75 9.59 -1.63 15.45
CA ASP A 75 10.77 -2.51 15.44
C ASP A 75 10.39 -3.87 14.83
N LEU A 76 10.25 -3.87 13.49
CA LEU A 76 9.83 -5.04 12.74
C LEU A 76 11.02 -5.96 12.50
N PRO A 77 10.87 -7.28 12.73
CA PRO A 77 11.92 -8.22 12.44
C PRO A 77 12.21 -8.30 10.94
N SER A 78 13.43 -8.67 10.61
CA SER A 78 13.84 -8.94 9.24
C SER A 78 12.90 -9.95 8.58
N GLY A 79 12.47 -9.66 7.35
CA GLY A 79 11.52 -10.51 6.63
C GLY A 79 10.04 -10.22 6.93
N ALA A 80 9.73 -9.17 7.68
CA ALA A 80 8.36 -8.67 7.81
C ALA A 80 7.81 -8.24 6.44
N ILE A 81 6.56 -8.62 6.15
CA ILE A 81 5.94 -8.45 4.82
C ILE A 81 4.73 -7.53 4.94
N HIS A 82 4.69 -6.49 4.14
CA HIS A 82 3.49 -5.69 3.97
C HIS A 82 2.44 -6.51 3.22
N SER A 83 1.30 -6.81 3.85
CA SER A 83 0.30 -7.74 3.32
C SER A 83 -1.01 -7.07 2.91
N LEU A 84 -1.38 -5.96 3.56
CA LEU A 84 -2.61 -5.22 3.27
C LEU A 84 -2.37 -3.73 3.45
N GLN A 85 -2.95 -2.95 2.53
CA GLN A 85 -3.01 -1.49 2.62
C GLN A 85 -4.42 -1.02 2.37
N GLU A 86 -4.91 -0.20 3.29
CA GLU A 86 -6.14 0.57 3.13
C GLU A 86 -5.79 2.05 3.28
N MET A 87 -6.41 2.89 2.47
CA MET A 87 -6.36 4.34 2.63
C MET A 87 -7.65 4.98 2.12
N GLN A 88 -7.99 6.12 2.68
CA GLN A 88 -9.09 6.98 2.25
C GLN A 88 -8.65 8.42 2.40
N ILE A 89 -8.78 9.18 1.31
CA ILE A 89 -8.63 10.64 1.31
C ILE A 89 -9.98 11.26 1.67
N THR A 90 -9.99 12.16 2.61
CA THR A 90 -11.17 12.95 2.99
C THR A 90 -11.21 14.29 2.28
N ARG A 91 -10.04 14.85 1.96
CA ARG A 91 -9.83 16.01 1.08
C ARG A 91 -8.43 16.00 0.48
N GLY A 92 -8.24 16.67 -0.63
CA GLY A 92 -6.91 16.88 -1.21
C GLY A 92 -6.01 17.73 -0.30
N VAL A 93 -4.72 17.42 -0.30
CA VAL A 93 -3.69 18.18 0.43
C VAL A 93 -2.88 19.00 -0.56
N ARG A 94 -2.86 20.32 -0.37
CA ARG A 94 -2.19 21.27 -1.27
C ARG A 94 -0.70 21.37 -0.98
N PHE A 95 0.06 21.83 -1.96
CA PHE A 95 1.45 22.23 -1.73
C PHE A 95 1.49 23.41 -0.74
N GLY A 96 2.46 23.37 0.18
CA GLY A 96 2.62 24.32 1.28
C GLY A 96 1.81 23.97 2.54
N GLU A 97 0.86 23.02 2.47
CA GLU A 97 0.13 22.61 3.67
C GLU A 97 1.00 21.80 4.62
N GLN A 98 0.84 22.09 5.93
CA GLN A 98 1.41 21.30 7.02
C GLN A 98 0.45 20.15 7.35
N VAL A 99 1.00 18.95 7.47
CA VAL A 99 0.26 17.77 7.92
C VAL A 99 0.95 17.13 9.12
N ALA A 100 0.16 16.65 10.07
CA ALA A 100 0.62 15.91 11.24
C ALA A 100 0.12 14.45 11.15
N ALA A 101 1.01 13.49 11.37
CA ALA A 101 0.65 12.08 11.35
C ALA A 101 0.69 11.45 12.71
N SER A 102 -0.24 10.52 12.93
CA SER A 102 -0.27 9.65 14.10
C SER A 102 -0.62 8.21 13.68
N MET A 103 -0.21 7.25 14.50
CA MET A 103 -0.59 5.85 14.33
C MET A 103 -1.09 5.25 15.64
N LYS A 104 -1.87 4.19 15.52
CA LYS A 104 -2.26 3.29 16.61
C LYS A 104 -2.06 1.85 16.16
N VAL A 105 -1.25 1.10 16.93
CA VAL A 105 -1.03 -0.33 16.70
C VAL A 105 -2.01 -1.13 17.53
N SER A 106 -2.80 -2.00 16.90
CA SER A 106 -3.70 -2.91 17.58
C SER A 106 -2.95 -4.11 18.15
N GLN A 107 -3.56 -4.82 19.11
CA GLN A 107 -3.03 -6.10 19.59
C GLN A 107 -2.73 -7.04 18.42
N PRO A 108 -1.48 -7.53 18.27
CA PRO A 108 -1.14 -8.48 17.22
C PRO A 108 -1.98 -9.74 17.30
N ARG A 109 -2.39 -10.24 16.15
CA ARG A 109 -3.15 -11.49 16.04
C ARG A 109 -2.26 -12.58 15.50
N ARG A 110 -2.31 -13.76 16.11
CA ARG A 110 -1.55 -14.93 15.65
C ARG A 110 -2.44 -15.97 15.01
N ARG A 111 -1.95 -16.53 13.89
CA ARG A 111 -2.56 -17.69 13.23
C ARG A 111 -1.46 -18.65 12.78
N GLY A 112 -1.29 -19.76 13.48
CA GLY A 112 -0.13 -20.61 13.31
C GLY A 112 1.16 -19.86 13.59
N ASN A 113 2.13 -19.94 12.69
CA ASN A 113 3.40 -19.24 12.79
C ASN A 113 3.36 -17.78 12.27
N LEU A 114 2.21 -17.30 11.82
CA LEU A 114 2.06 -15.94 11.30
C LEU A 114 1.50 -15.03 12.39
N GLU A 115 2.14 -13.90 12.56
CA GLU A 115 1.68 -12.79 13.38
C GLU A 115 1.28 -11.62 12.50
N PHE A 116 0.08 -11.09 12.73
CA PHE A 116 -0.52 -9.98 11.99
C PHE A 116 -0.44 -8.72 12.85
N ILE A 117 0.34 -7.75 12.42
CA ILE A 117 0.48 -6.45 13.07
C ILE A 117 -0.32 -5.44 12.26
N ASN A 118 -1.38 -4.88 12.88
CA ASN A 118 -2.21 -3.87 12.25
C ASN A 118 -1.88 -2.50 12.83
N ALA A 119 -1.53 -1.56 11.97
CA ALA A 119 -1.28 -0.17 12.33
C ALA A 119 -2.27 0.74 11.56
N ALA A 120 -3.24 1.28 12.27
CA ALA A 120 -4.09 2.35 11.77
C ALA A 120 -3.35 3.68 11.88
N TYR A 121 -3.50 4.55 10.89
CA TYR A 121 -2.86 5.85 10.87
C TYR A 121 -3.81 6.94 10.37
N LYS A 122 -3.50 8.17 10.75
CA LYS A 122 -4.22 9.36 10.34
C LYS A 122 -3.24 10.48 10.04
N LEU A 123 -3.58 11.25 9.01
CA LEU A 123 -2.97 12.55 8.74
C LEU A 123 -4.03 13.62 8.99
N LYS A 124 -3.61 14.66 9.69
CA LYS A 124 -4.42 15.83 10.02
C LYS A 124 -3.76 17.08 9.46
N ASP A 125 -4.59 18.06 9.10
CA ASP A 125 -4.13 19.39 8.74
C ASP A 125 -3.82 20.25 10.00
N ALA A 126 -3.52 21.53 9.77
CA ALA A 126 -3.19 22.48 10.83
C ALA A 126 -4.40 22.77 11.75
N ASP A 127 -5.63 22.61 11.25
CA ASP A 127 -6.86 22.80 12.02
C ASP A 127 -7.26 21.54 12.81
N GLY A 128 -6.53 20.44 12.63
CA GLY A 128 -6.76 19.18 13.32
C GLY A 128 -7.79 18.28 12.65
N GLU A 129 -8.21 18.61 11.42
CA GLU A 129 -9.14 17.80 10.63
C GLU A 129 -8.43 16.66 9.91
N ASP A 130 -9.08 15.50 9.83
CA ASP A 130 -8.52 14.35 9.14
C ASP A 130 -8.48 14.60 7.62
N VAL A 131 -7.31 14.56 6.98
CA VAL A 131 -7.13 14.68 5.52
C VAL A 131 -6.90 13.33 4.86
N LEU A 132 -6.37 12.36 5.61
CA LEU A 132 -6.18 10.98 5.16
C LEU A 132 -6.26 10.05 6.37
N VAL A 133 -6.97 8.94 6.19
CA VAL A 133 -6.99 7.83 7.14
C VAL A 133 -6.61 6.54 6.44
N GLY A 134 -5.97 5.62 7.16
CA GLY A 134 -5.60 4.34 6.57
C GLY A 134 -5.18 3.29 7.58
N GLN A 135 -4.89 2.12 7.07
CA GLN A 135 -4.42 0.98 7.85
C GLN A 135 -3.44 0.16 7.02
N SER A 136 -2.33 -0.19 7.63
CA SER A 136 -1.35 -1.14 7.09
C SER A 136 -1.35 -2.40 7.93
N THR A 137 -1.28 -3.57 7.27
CA THR A 137 -1.09 -4.86 7.96
C THR A 137 0.24 -5.45 7.53
N VAL A 138 1.08 -5.73 8.52
CA VAL A 138 2.36 -6.41 8.33
C VAL A 138 2.24 -7.83 8.85
N LEU A 139 2.80 -8.78 8.10
CA LEU A 139 2.95 -10.18 8.49
C LEU A 139 4.37 -10.44 8.96
N VAL A 140 4.50 -11.08 10.11
CA VAL A 140 5.77 -11.57 10.65
C VAL A 140 5.67 -13.08 10.77
N ASN A 141 6.65 -13.80 10.18
CA ASN A 141 6.75 -15.23 10.35
C ASN A 141 7.61 -15.54 11.60
N GLN A 142 7.00 -16.16 12.60
CA GLN A 142 7.64 -16.55 13.87
C GLN A 142 8.23 -17.96 13.86
N GLY A 143 8.08 -18.69 12.76
CA GLY A 143 8.60 -20.04 12.60
C GLY A 143 10.07 -20.06 12.15
N PRO A 144 10.79 -21.19 12.32
CA PRO A 144 12.10 -21.36 11.74
C PRO A 144 12.03 -21.16 10.23
N VAL A 145 12.98 -20.45 9.65
CA VAL A 145 13.11 -20.29 8.19
C VAL A 145 13.56 -21.65 7.64
N SER A 146 12.60 -22.54 7.39
CA SER A 146 12.84 -23.78 6.67
C SER A 146 12.92 -23.43 5.19
N GLY A 147 14.12 -23.45 4.64
CA GLY A 147 14.32 -23.32 3.21
C GLY A 147 13.58 -24.42 2.46
N SER A 148 12.52 -24.04 1.77
CA SER A 148 11.99 -24.63 0.53
C SER A 148 10.74 -23.81 0.16
N PRO A 149 10.61 -23.32 -1.06
CA PRO A 149 9.37 -22.71 -1.51
C PRO A 149 8.32 -23.82 -1.51
N ARG A 150 7.40 -23.80 -0.55
CA ARG A 150 6.16 -24.54 -0.69
C ARG A 150 5.42 -23.90 -1.86
N GLN A 151 5.50 -24.52 -3.03
CA GLN A 151 4.48 -24.40 -4.06
C GLN A 151 3.15 -24.46 -3.34
N GLY A 152 2.29 -23.45 -3.62
CA GLY A 152 0.99 -23.33 -2.99
C GLY A 152 0.29 -24.68 -3.03
N SER A 153 0.15 -25.31 -1.87
CA SER A 153 -0.77 -26.42 -1.71
C SER A 153 -2.16 -25.83 -1.84
N ASP A 154 -2.81 -26.12 -2.97
CA ASP A 154 -4.23 -26.05 -3.14
C ASP A 154 -4.91 -26.86 -2.03
N ALA A 155 -5.10 -26.24 -0.88
CA ALA A 155 -5.90 -26.79 0.18
C ALA A 155 -7.31 -26.20 0.08
N ASN A 156 -8.16 -27.02 -0.49
CA ASN A 156 -9.61 -26.92 -0.55
C ASN A 156 -10.20 -26.54 -1.92
N GLN A 157 -10.01 -27.42 -2.89
CA GLN A 157 -11.07 -27.65 -3.88
C GLN A 157 -12.25 -28.34 -3.19
N THR A 158 -13.08 -27.57 -2.49
CA THR A 158 -14.48 -27.95 -2.40
C THR A 158 -15.04 -27.73 -3.80
N THR A 159 -15.34 -28.83 -4.47
CA THR A 159 -16.12 -28.90 -5.70
C THR A 159 -17.48 -28.25 -5.44
N ARG A 160 -17.54 -26.92 -5.60
CA ARG A 160 -18.82 -26.24 -5.83
C ARG A 160 -19.12 -26.41 -7.30
N SER A 161 -20.18 -27.15 -7.60
CA SER A 161 -20.84 -27.15 -8.92
C SER A 161 -20.87 -25.71 -9.47
N PRO A 162 -20.65 -25.54 -10.78
CA PRO A 162 -20.75 -24.22 -11.40
C PRO A 162 -22.15 -23.68 -11.15
N ALA A 163 -22.25 -22.69 -10.27
CA ALA A 163 -23.47 -21.92 -10.10
C ALA A 163 -23.75 -21.30 -11.47
N ALA A 164 -24.99 -21.50 -11.97
CA ALA A 164 -25.45 -20.95 -13.24
C ALA A 164 -24.99 -19.49 -13.36
N ALA A 165 -24.33 -19.17 -14.48
CA ALA A 165 -23.87 -17.84 -14.80
C ALA A 165 -25.04 -16.87 -14.63
N LYS A 166 -24.91 -15.90 -13.73
CA LYS A 166 -25.86 -14.79 -13.64
C LYS A 166 -25.89 -14.12 -15.02
N PRO A 167 -27.08 -13.74 -15.52
CA PRO A 167 -27.18 -13.02 -16.78
C PRO A 167 -26.30 -11.78 -16.72
N PRO A 168 -25.61 -11.40 -17.82
CA PRO A 168 -24.76 -10.23 -17.83
C PRO A 168 -25.58 -9.02 -17.41
N HIS A 169 -25.13 -8.35 -16.36
CA HIS A 169 -25.67 -7.06 -15.95
C HIS A 169 -25.48 -6.08 -17.12
N PRO A 170 -26.41 -5.14 -17.37
CA PRO A 170 -26.34 -4.22 -18.52
C PRO A 170 -25.20 -3.19 -18.45
N TRP A 171 -24.26 -3.34 -17.54
CA TRP A 171 -23.04 -2.53 -17.45
C TRP A 171 -21.99 -3.09 -18.40
N GLN A 172 -21.55 -2.29 -19.38
CA GLN A 172 -20.29 -2.55 -20.03
C GLN A 172 -19.18 -2.29 -19.01
N GLU A 173 -18.45 -3.33 -18.60
CA GLU A 173 -17.23 -3.19 -17.82
C GLU A 173 -16.26 -2.31 -18.62
N SER A 174 -16.09 -1.06 -18.22
CA SER A 174 -15.09 -0.18 -18.82
C SER A 174 -13.74 -0.43 -18.16
N SER A 175 -12.75 -0.79 -18.96
CA SER A 175 -11.37 -0.88 -18.50
C SER A 175 -10.75 0.51 -18.45
N LEU A 176 -10.04 0.82 -17.37
CA LEU A 176 -9.28 2.04 -17.22
C LEU A 176 -7.96 1.96 -17.99
N GLU A 177 -7.33 3.11 -18.23
CA GLU A 177 -6.00 3.19 -18.84
C GLU A 177 -4.99 2.35 -18.07
N THR A 178 -4.23 1.52 -18.80
CA THR A 178 -3.21 0.66 -18.23
C THR A 178 -1.92 1.44 -18.00
N VAL A 179 -1.36 1.30 -16.81
CA VAL A 179 -0.03 1.80 -16.47
C VAL A 179 0.95 0.64 -16.47
N GLU A 180 2.09 0.82 -17.16
CA GLU A 180 3.16 -0.18 -17.21
C GLU A 180 4.45 0.37 -16.62
N ARG A 181 5.24 -0.51 -15.95
CA ARG A 181 6.49 -0.11 -15.30
C ARG A 181 7.46 -1.28 -15.18
N THR A 182 8.73 -1.03 -15.46
CA THR A 182 9.81 -1.98 -15.18
C THR A 182 10.42 -1.67 -13.81
N ILE A 183 10.68 -2.69 -13.02
CA ILE A 183 11.35 -2.58 -11.73
C ILE A 183 12.86 -2.55 -11.97
N THR A 184 13.50 -1.40 -11.71
CA THR A 184 14.94 -1.23 -11.84
C THR A 184 15.58 -0.89 -10.50
N LYS A 185 16.88 -1.13 -10.37
CA LYS A 185 17.64 -0.82 -9.14
C LYS A 185 17.59 0.68 -8.81
N GLU A 186 17.73 1.52 -9.83
CA GLU A 186 17.68 2.99 -9.70
C GLU A 186 16.32 3.43 -9.14
N ARG A 187 15.24 2.81 -9.59
CA ARG A 187 13.89 3.08 -9.11
C ARG A 187 13.70 2.68 -7.64
N LEU A 188 14.26 1.54 -7.22
CA LEU A 188 14.20 1.11 -5.81
C LEU A 188 14.95 2.09 -4.91
N ILE A 189 16.13 2.55 -5.33
CA ILE A 189 16.92 3.54 -4.59
C ILE A 189 16.18 4.88 -4.52
N ALA A 190 15.68 5.38 -5.65
CA ALA A 190 14.92 6.62 -5.70
C ALA A 190 13.66 6.56 -4.81
N TYR A 191 12.96 5.42 -4.84
CA TYR A 191 11.78 5.23 -4.02
C TYR A 191 12.09 5.19 -2.52
N SER A 192 13.17 4.52 -2.11
CA SER A 192 13.61 4.52 -0.71
C SER A 192 13.89 5.93 -0.21
N GLN A 193 14.54 6.76 -1.03
CA GLN A 193 14.82 8.16 -0.71
C GLN A 193 13.54 9.00 -0.61
N ALA A 194 12.61 8.79 -1.56
CA ALA A 194 11.37 9.55 -1.62
C ALA A 194 10.35 9.15 -0.52
N SER A 195 10.30 7.88 -0.14
CA SER A 195 9.36 7.34 0.86
C SER A 195 9.90 7.29 2.28
N GLY A 196 11.24 7.22 2.42
CA GLY A 196 11.92 6.98 3.71
C GLY A 196 11.90 5.51 4.14
N ASP A 197 11.57 4.58 3.25
CA ASP A 197 11.62 3.13 3.48
C ASP A 197 12.95 2.57 2.99
N TYR A 198 13.88 2.37 3.92
CA TYR A 198 15.24 1.86 3.66
C TYR A 198 15.39 0.40 4.06
N ASN A 199 14.32 -0.40 4.04
CA ASN A 199 14.42 -1.82 4.38
C ASN A 199 15.47 -2.51 3.47
N PRO A 200 16.49 -3.19 4.03
CA PRO A 200 17.56 -3.81 3.26
C PRO A 200 17.06 -4.88 2.28
N LEU A 201 15.87 -5.43 2.49
CA LEU A 201 15.22 -6.36 1.55
C LEU A 201 15.09 -5.79 0.12
N HIS A 202 15.04 -4.47 -0.01
CA HIS A 202 14.86 -3.77 -1.28
C HIS A 202 16.16 -3.21 -1.88
N LEU A 203 17.24 -3.18 -1.08
CA LEU A 203 18.47 -2.44 -1.42
C LEU A 203 19.74 -3.27 -1.35
N ASP A 204 19.78 -4.27 -0.45
CA ASP A 204 20.95 -5.08 -0.16
C ASP A 204 20.75 -6.51 -0.70
N PRO A 205 21.49 -6.90 -1.76
CA PRO A 205 21.34 -8.23 -2.36
C PRO A 205 21.81 -9.36 -1.44
N GLU A 206 22.81 -9.13 -0.58
CA GLU A 206 23.31 -10.15 0.34
C GLU A 206 22.26 -10.42 1.42
N PHE A 207 21.69 -9.37 1.98
CA PHE A 207 20.58 -9.49 2.92
C PHE A 207 19.36 -10.16 2.26
N ALA A 208 18.95 -9.69 1.09
CA ALA A 208 17.76 -10.19 0.39
C ALA A 208 17.88 -11.69 0.05
N ALA A 209 19.08 -12.17 -0.29
CA ALA A 209 19.35 -13.58 -0.55
C ALA A 209 19.16 -14.49 0.69
N THR A 210 19.25 -13.94 1.90
CA THR A 210 19.02 -14.71 3.16
C THR A 210 17.55 -14.82 3.52
N THR A 211 16.67 -14.09 2.83
CA THR A 211 15.22 -14.07 3.09
C THR A 211 14.50 -15.13 2.25
N GLN A 212 13.23 -15.36 2.56
CA GLN A 212 12.36 -16.23 1.76
C GLN A 212 12.17 -15.81 0.29
N PHE A 213 12.63 -14.61 -0.07
CA PHE A 213 12.53 -14.08 -1.44
C PHE A 213 13.75 -14.42 -2.29
N GLU A 214 14.85 -14.86 -1.65
CA GLU A 214 16.11 -15.27 -2.30
C GLU A 214 16.71 -14.20 -3.23
N GLY A 215 16.28 -12.93 -3.08
CA GLY A 215 16.74 -11.83 -3.89
C GLY A 215 16.00 -10.52 -3.61
N ILE A 216 16.49 -9.43 -4.21
CA ILE A 216 15.91 -8.11 -4.08
C ILE A 216 14.50 -8.08 -4.66
N ILE A 217 13.55 -7.58 -3.89
CA ILE A 217 12.19 -7.30 -4.31
C ILE A 217 11.86 -5.81 -4.25
N ALA A 218 10.87 -5.39 -5.03
CA ALA A 218 10.35 -4.03 -4.97
C ALA A 218 9.54 -3.79 -3.69
N HIS A 219 9.56 -2.54 -3.20
CA HIS A 219 8.64 -2.09 -2.16
C HIS A 219 7.19 -2.33 -2.59
N GLY A 220 6.38 -2.89 -1.72
CA GLY A 220 4.96 -3.13 -2.02
C GLY A 220 4.24 -1.83 -2.44
N MET A 221 4.53 -0.73 -1.73
CA MET A 221 3.94 0.58 -2.04
C MET A 221 4.41 1.16 -3.38
N LEU A 222 5.61 0.82 -3.87
CA LEU A 222 6.06 1.18 -5.21
C LEU A 222 5.22 0.44 -6.27
N THR A 223 4.92 -0.84 -6.06
CA THR A 223 4.03 -1.57 -6.98
C THR A 223 2.59 -1.05 -6.94
N LEU A 224 2.12 -0.63 -5.76
CA LEU A 224 0.80 -0.03 -5.60
C LEU A 224 0.70 1.35 -6.25
N ALA A 225 1.81 2.08 -6.40
CA ALA A 225 1.83 3.39 -7.04
C ALA A 225 1.29 3.36 -8.47
N LEU A 226 1.47 2.24 -9.20
CA LEU A 226 0.91 2.06 -10.54
C LEU A 226 -0.63 2.14 -10.53
N VAL A 227 -1.27 1.57 -9.50
CA VAL A 227 -2.74 1.65 -9.35
C VAL A 227 -3.16 3.10 -9.09
N SER A 228 -2.46 3.79 -8.18
CA SER A 228 -2.78 5.20 -7.88
C SER A 228 -2.61 6.10 -9.10
N GLU A 229 -1.57 5.87 -9.92
CA GLU A 229 -1.37 6.57 -11.19
C GLU A 229 -2.52 6.29 -12.18
N ALA A 230 -2.91 5.01 -12.35
CA ALA A 230 -4.03 4.65 -13.21
C ALA A 230 -5.33 5.32 -12.75
N MET A 231 -5.59 5.36 -11.44
CA MET A 231 -6.75 6.04 -10.89
C MET A 231 -6.69 7.56 -11.10
N ALA A 232 -5.51 8.18 -10.92
CA ALA A 232 -5.32 9.61 -11.14
C ALA A 232 -5.53 9.99 -12.61
N LYS A 233 -5.02 9.20 -13.56
CA LYS A 233 -5.21 9.44 -14.99
C LYS A 233 -6.66 9.36 -15.43
N ASN A 234 -7.47 8.49 -14.82
CA ASN A 234 -8.86 8.30 -15.22
C ASN A 234 -9.85 9.18 -14.46
N TYR A 235 -9.53 9.59 -13.23
CA TYR A 235 -10.46 10.34 -12.38
C TYR A 235 -9.95 11.73 -11.99
N GLY A 236 -8.73 12.08 -12.38
CA GLY A 236 -8.15 13.40 -12.16
C GLY A 236 -8.26 13.87 -10.71
N LYS A 237 -8.77 15.07 -10.54
CA LYS A 237 -8.94 15.74 -9.24
C LYS A 237 -9.79 14.94 -8.26
N SER A 238 -10.85 14.25 -8.74
CA SER A 238 -11.71 13.41 -7.89
C SER A 238 -10.94 12.32 -7.15
N TRP A 239 -9.96 11.70 -7.81
CA TRP A 239 -9.07 10.74 -7.18
C TRP A 239 -8.18 11.40 -6.11
N LEU A 240 -7.62 12.56 -6.40
CA LEU A 240 -6.72 13.27 -5.50
C LEU A 240 -7.41 13.79 -4.23
N GLU A 241 -8.70 14.07 -4.30
CA GLU A 241 -9.45 14.63 -3.20
C GLU A 241 -10.30 13.61 -2.43
N ARG A 242 -10.77 12.55 -3.10
CA ARG A 242 -11.78 11.63 -2.54
C ARG A 242 -11.58 10.16 -2.93
N GLY A 243 -10.33 9.78 -3.24
CA GLY A 243 -9.99 8.41 -3.54
C GLY A 243 -9.87 7.53 -2.30
N ALA A 244 -10.23 6.26 -2.45
CA ALA A 244 -9.99 5.24 -1.43
C ALA A 244 -9.45 3.95 -2.07
N LEU A 245 -8.60 3.24 -1.35
CA LEU A 245 -8.02 1.96 -1.72
C LEU A 245 -8.16 0.94 -0.60
N LYS A 246 -8.44 -0.31 -1.00
CA LYS A 246 -8.32 -1.48 -0.15
C LYS A 246 -7.70 -2.61 -0.95
N ILE A 247 -6.42 -2.92 -0.67
CA ILE A 247 -5.66 -3.90 -1.46
C ILE A 247 -4.93 -4.90 -0.60
N ARG A 248 -4.59 -6.03 -1.23
CA ARG A 248 -3.71 -7.06 -0.68
C ARG A 248 -2.49 -7.21 -1.58
N PHE A 249 -1.32 -7.32 -0.95
CA PHE A 249 -0.10 -7.75 -1.61
C PHE A 249 -0.09 -9.28 -1.65
N LYS A 250 0.00 -9.86 -2.83
CA LYS A 250 -0.07 -11.31 -3.08
C LYS A 250 1.26 -11.92 -3.48
N GLY A 251 2.15 -11.11 -4.02
CA GLY A 251 3.45 -11.56 -4.48
C GLY A 251 4.46 -10.42 -4.54
N ALA A 252 5.72 -10.80 -4.62
CA ALA A 252 6.82 -9.87 -4.78
C ALA A 252 7.06 -9.57 -6.26
N ALA A 253 7.45 -8.32 -6.57
CA ALA A 253 8.04 -7.94 -7.85
C ALA A 253 9.56 -7.96 -7.72
N TYR A 254 10.26 -8.58 -8.66
CA TYR A 254 11.71 -8.68 -8.67
C TYR A 254 12.36 -7.65 -9.61
N LEU A 255 13.65 -7.48 -9.49
CA LEU A 255 14.40 -6.66 -10.45
C LEU A 255 14.23 -7.22 -11.87
N GLY A 256 13.90 -6.33 -12.81
CA GLY A 256 13.64 -6.67 -14.21
C GLY A 256 12.18 -6.99 -14.51
N ASP A 257 11.36 -7.29 -13.51
CA ASP A 257 9.93 -7.55 -13.73
C ASP A 257 9.25 -6.36 -14.43
N ARG A 258 8.46 -6.66 -15.45
CA ARG A 258 7.61 -5.70 -16.15
C ARG A 258 6.20 -5.79 -15.60
N LEU A 259 5.77 -4.74 -14.92
CA LEU A 259 4.47 -4.68 -14.26
C LEU A 259 3.46 -3.93 -15.09
N TYR A 260 2.19 -4.33 -14.99
CA TYR A 260 1.08 -3.57 -15.56
C TYR A 260 -0.14 -3.60 -14.64
N THR A 261 -0.93 -2.54 -14.72
CA THR A 261 -2.22 -2.45 -14.00
C THR A 261 -3.33 -3.07 -14.84
N ARG A 262 -4.30 -3.65 -14.13
CA ARG A 262 -5.61 -3.97 -14.67
C ARG A 262 -6.66 -3.40 -13.72
N CYS A 263 -7.35 -2.37 -14.18
CA CYS A 263 -8.37 -1.66 -13.42
C CYS A 263 -9.68 -1.67 -14.23
N GLN A 264 -10.78 -2.03 -13.59
CA GLN A 264 -12.09 -2.15 -14.24
C GLN A 264 -13.16 -1.58 -13.31
N VAL A 265 -14.03 -0.74 -13.85
CA VAL A 265 -15.21 -0.27 -13.13
C VAL A 265 -16.15 -1.44 -12.93
N THR A 266 -16.47 -1.75 -11.68
CA THR A 266 -17.35 -2.87 -11.32
C THR A 266 -18.74 -2.42 -10.90
N LYS A 267 -18.86 -1.23 -10.33
CA LYS A 267 -20.15 -0.67 -9.87
C LYS A 267 -20.10 0.85 -9.85
N PRO A 268 -20.87 1.54 -10.68
CA PRO A 268 -21.26 2.91 -10.41
C PRO A 268 -22.29 2.91 -9.26
N ARG A 269 -22.16 3.86 -8.36
CA ARG A 269 -23.13 4.13 -7.29
C ARG A 269 -23.55 5.58 -7.36
N SER A 270 -24.83 5.82 -7.23
CA SER A 270 -25.38 7.16 -7.02
C SER A 270 -26.16 7.13 -5.72
N ASP A 271 -25.79 7.98 -4.80
CA ASP A 271 -26.51 8.19 -3.53
C ASP A 271 -26.63 9.68 -3.23
N GLU A 272 -27.17 10.03 -2.07
CA GLU A 272 -27.36 11.42 -1.65
C GLU A 272 -26.04 12.22 -1.57
N ASN A 273 -24.89 11.56 -1.53
CA ASN A 273 -23.56 12.16 -1.45
C ASN A 273 -22.89 12.34 -2.83
N GLY A 274 -23.57 11.96 -3.92
CA GLY A 274 -23.09 12.08 -5.29
C GLY A 274 -22.87 10.77 -6.03
N GLN A 275 -22.21 10.86 -7.19
CA GLN A 275 -21.80 9.68 -7.95
C GLN A 275 -20.48 9.14 -7.40
N SER A 276 -20.39 7.83 -7.25
CA SER A 276 -19.13 7.15 -6.94
C SER A 276 -18.96 5.92 -7.83
N GLU A 277 -17.71 5.59 -8.11
CA GLU A 277 -17.37 4.36 -8.84
C GLU A 277 -16.50 3.46 -7.99
N VAL A 278 -16.80 2.17 -8.04
CA VAL A 278 -15.97 1.12 -7.44
C VAL A 278 -15.29 0.37 -8.56
N CYS A 279 -13.95 0.33 -8.50
CA CYS A 279 -13.13 -0.40 -9.46
C CYS A 279 -12.50 -1.62 -8.79
N SER A 280 -12.45 -2.74 -9.50
CA SER A 280 -11.50 -3.79 -9.19
C SER A 280 -10.13 -3.36 -9.72
N VAL A 281 -9.08 -3.52 -8.90
CA VAL A 281 -7.73 -3.12 -9.26
C VAL A 281 -6.74 -4.25 -9.01
N SER A 282 -5.78 -4.39 -9.91
CA SER A 282 -4.67 -5.32 -9.74
C SER A 282 -3.40 -4.82 -10.41
N VAL A 283 -2.25 -5.31 -9.92
CA VAL A 283 -0.96 -5.20 -10.60
C VAL A 283 -0.48 -6.61 -10.88
N ARG A 284 -0.05 -6.83 -12.12
CA ARG A 284 0.44 -8.12 -12.60
C ARG A 284 1.82 -7.99 -13.21
N GLU A 285 2.59 -9.05 -13.11
CA GLU A 285 3.82 -9.21 -13.86
C GLU A 285 3.49 -9.67 -15.30
N ARG A 286 4.16 -9.09 -16.30
CA ARG A 286 3.79 -9.20 -17.72
C ARG A 286 4.01 -10.60 -18.29
N ASP A 287 5.16 -11.20 -17.99
CA ASP A 287 5.61 -12.42 -18.66
C ASP A 287 4.96 -13.68 -18.06
N SER A 288 4.75 -13.70 -16.74
CA SER A 288 4.11 -14.81 -16.02
C SER A 288 2.62 -14.62 -15.75
N SER A 289 2.10 -13.40 -15.95
CA SER A 289 0.76 -12.99 -15.53
C SER A 289 0.49 -13.14 -14.04
N ARG A 290 1.53 -13.28 -13.22
CA ARG A 290 1.47 -13.42 -11.78
C ARG A 290 0.86 -12.17 -11.15
N GLU A 291 -0.16 -12.34 -10.31
CA GLU A 291 -0.84 -11.25 -9.63
C GLU A 291 -0.08 -10.85 -8.36
N LEU A 292 0.40 -9.62 -8.31
CA LEU A 292 1.23 -9.10 -7.22
C LEU A 292 0.41 -8.27 -6.23
N VAL A 293 -0.57 -7.53 -6.73
CA VAL A 293 -1.49 -6.70 -5.96
C VAL A 293 -2.91 -6.94 -6.45
N SER A 294 -3.87 -7.01 -5.56
CA SER A 294 -5.29 -7.00 -5.93
C SER A 294 -6.16 -6.40 -4.85
N GLY A 295 -7.28 -5.85 -5.28
CA GLY A 295 -8.25 -5.25 -4.38
C GLY A 295 -9.28 -4.39 -5.09
N SER A 296 -9.71 -3.35 -4.39
CA SER A 296 -10.68 -2.39 -4.91
C SER A 296 -10.22 -0.95 -4.65
N SER A 297 -10.63 -0.06 -5.53
CA SER A 297 -10.60 1.37 -5.29
C SER A 297 -12.01 1.93 -5.38
N THR A 298 -12.22 3.06 -4.72
CA THR A 298 -13.48 3.80 -4.79
C THR A 298 -13.14 5.27 -5.03
N VAL A 299 -13.89 5.91 -5.92
CA VAL A 299 -13.77 7.36 -6.19
C VAL A 299 -15.15 7.98 -6.07
N ILE A 300 -15.25 9.05 -5.30
CA ILE A 300 -16.44 9.91 -5.30
C ILE A 300 -16.21 10.94 -6.40
N ILE A 301 -17.05 10.91 -7.44
CA ILE A 301 -16.94 11.81 -8.58
C ILE A 301 -17.58 13.13 -8.17
N SER A 302 -16.74 14.15 -8.04
CA SER A 302 -17.24 15.53 -7.87
C SER A 302 -17.91 15.93 -9.17
N GLY A 303 -19.21 16.19 -9.15
CA GLY A 303 -19.84 16.86 -10.28
C GLY A 303 -19.20 18.23 -10.41
N ASP A 304 -18.42 18.46 -11.45
CA ASP A 304 -18.11 19.82 -11.87
C ASP A 304 -19.45 20.47 -12.24
N ILE A 305 -19.97 21.27 -11.34
CA ILE A 305 -20.97 22.28 -11.70
C ILE A 305 -20.15 23.30 -12.51
N SER A 306 -20.16 23.10 -13.84
CA SER A 306 -19.64 24.07 -14.83
C SER A 306 -20.29 25.44 -14.68
#